data_efa474291308603d480b8fb499422590
#
_entry.id   efa474291308603d480b8fb499422590
#
_cell.length_a   1.000
_cell.length_b   1.000
_cell.length_c   1.000
_cell.angle_alpha   90.00
_cell.angle_beta   90.00
_cell.angle_gamma   90.00
#
_symmetry.space_group_name_H-M   'P 1'
#
loop_
_entity.id
_entity.type
_entity.pdbx_description
1 polymer ?
#
loop_
_entity_poly.entity_id
_entity_poly.type
_entity_poly.pdbx_seq_one_letter_code
_entity_poly.pdbx_strand_id
1 'polypeptide(L)'
;MLSSALGSGKAFHALFISSMDADASFSLARRASALCINGSDDEDAVKNDPDYHYLAGEETGVNEIRAIIEELSKAAFEGGMRAIVISNAHAMTREAQNALLKTLEEPPKGVIFLLCGNADGMLSTIISRCALIRLGQADRCEIENELALRGVNAADARLYERIRGCSMGRALRLSGENEYREQRERSLNALTALFNGELQSGAAKAIAKGGAAEGLTFMLSLMGDILSANMGGTREIDNIDRQDAVRQCAARFTTRQILCIIDMITKASESLYRASGGDMYPAAALDGLFLSILKELK
;
A
#
# COMPACT_ATOMS: atom_id res chain seq x y z
N MET A 1 8.94 3.62 -21.98
CA MET A 1 8.41 2.25 -22.23
C MET A 1 6.88 2.20 -22.30
N LEU A 2 6.11 2.72 -21.33
CA LEU A 2 4.64 2.76 -21.37
C LEU A 2 4.12 3.53 -22.59
N SER A 3 4.62 4.74 -22.85
CA SER A 3 4.21 5.55 -24.00
C SER A 3 4.45 4.84 -25.36
N SER A 4 5.53 4.05 -25.47
CA SER A 4 5.81 3.29 -26.69
C SER A 4 4.95 2.02 -26.80
N ALA A 5 4.56 1.41 -25.68
CA ALA A 5 3.67 0.24 -25.66
C ALA A 5 2.20 0.64 -25.95
N LEU A 6 1.74 1.76 -25.40
CA LEU A 6 0.41 2.31 -25.64
C LEU A 6 0.29 2.96 -27.02
N GLY A 7 1.38 3.53 -27.57
CA GLY A 7 1.42 4.19 -28.89
C GLY A 7 1.64 3.27 -30.09
N SER A 8 1.96 1.99 -29.88
CA SER A 8 2.34 1.06 -30.98
C SER A 8 1.16 0.43 -31.73
N GLY A 9 -0.09 0.91 -31.56
CA GLY A 9 -1.25 0.44 -32.32
C GLY A 9 -1.77 -0.97 -31.96
N LYS A 10 -1.09 -1.70 -31.09
CA LYS A 10 -1.62 -2.87 -30.38
C LYS A 10 -2.19 -2.38 -29.05
N ALA A 11 -3.41 -1.84 -29.10
CA ALA A 11 -4.12 -1.42 -27.90
C ALA A 11 -4.30 -2.63 -26.98
N PHE A 12 -3.47 -2.74 -25.92
CA PHE A 12 -3.74 -3.68 -24.85
C PHE A 12 -5.03 -3.20 -24.17
N HIS A 13 -6.04 -4.04 -24.16
CA HIS A 13 -7.28 -3.78 -23.44
C HIS A 13 -7.17 -4.04 -21.94
N ALA A 14 -6.13 -4.76 -21.51
CA ALA A 14 -5.88 -5.06 -20.10
C ALA A 14 -4.37 -5.15 -19.79
N LEU A 15 -3.95 -4.49 -18.73
CA LEU A 15 -2.60 -4.58 -18.16
C LEU A 15 -2.71 -5.14 -16.75
N PHE A 16 -1.84 -6.05 -16.38
CA PHE A 16 -1.61 -6.46 -15.01
C PHE A 16 -0.25 -5.94 -14.54
N ILE A 17 -0.27 -5.06 -13.56
CA ILE A 17 0.93 -4.47 -12.97
C ILE A 17 1.25 -5.25 -11.69
N SER A 18 2.15 -6.22 -11.82
CA SER A 18 2.59 -7.07 -10.70
C SER A 18 3.67 -6.37 -9.91
N SER A 19 3.41 -6.12 -8.63
CA SER A 19 4.37 -5.53 -7.70
C SER A 19 4.09 -5.98 -6.28
N MET A 20 5.16 -6.04 -5.47
CA MET A 20 5.05 -6.11 -4.00
C MET A 20 4.82 -4.72 -3.39
N ASP A 21 5.03 -3.66 -4.17
CA ASP A 21 4.77 -2.27 -3.84
C ASP A 21 3.41 -1.86 -4.41
N ALA A 22 2.37 -1.89 -3.56
CA ALA A 22 1.01 -1.53 -3.95
C ALA A 22 0.92 -0.07 -4.42
N ASP A 23 1.60 0.84 -3.72
CA ASP A 23 1.59 2.28 -4.04
C ASP A 23 2.27 2.55 -5.38
N ALA A 24 3.41 1.91 -5.65
CA ALA A 24 4.10 2.07 -6.94
C ALA A 24 3.29 1.50 -8.11
N SER A 25 2.65 0.34 -7.92
CA SER A 25 1.80 -0.24 -8.97
C SER A 25 0.56 0.60 -9.25
N PHE A 26 -0.04 1.16 -8.20
CA PHE A 26 -1.19 2.04 -8.31
C PHE A 26 -0.85 3.40 -8.95
N SER A 27 0.26 4.03 -8.53
CA SER A 27 0.77 5.26 -9.17
C SER A 27 1.02 5.04 -10.67
N LEU A 28 1.66 3.92 -11.05
CA LEU A 28 1.86 3.59 -12.46
C LEU A 28 0.54 3.39 -13.21
N ALA A 29 -0.46 2.76 -12.60
CA ALA A 29 -1.78 2.58 -13.20
C ALA A 29 -2.48 3.93 -13.42
N ARG A 30 -2.40 4.86 -12.45
CA ARG A 30 -2.96 6.21 -12.59
C ARG A 30 -2.29 7.00 -13.72
N ARG A 31 -0.96 6.97 -13.80
CA ARG A 31 -0.22 7.58 -14.92
C ARG A 31 -0.60 6.99 -16.27
N ALA A 32 -0.74 5.65 -16.35
CA ALA A 32 -1.19 4.98 -17.56
C ALA A 32 -2.63 5.38 -17.92
N SER A 33 -3.52 5.55 -16.94
CA SER A 33 -4.87 6.05 -17.14
C SER A 33 -4.87 7.48 -17.70
N ALA A 34 -4.07 8.38 -17.10
CA ALA A 34 -3.95 9.76 -17.56
C ALA A 34 -3.43 9.86 -19.00
N LEU A 35 -2.44 9.03 -19.34
CA LEU A 35 -1.95 8.94 -20.73
C LEU A 35 -3.02 8.46 -21.70
N CYS A 36 -3.86 7.50 -21.30
CA CYS A 36 -4.92 6.96 -22.17
C CYS A 36 -6.09 7.93 -22.32
N ILE A 37 -6.52 8.60 -21.23
CA ILE A 37 -7.73 9.43 -21.22
C ILE A 37 -7.44 10.82 -21.83
N ASN A 38 -6.38 11.49 -21.36
CA ASN A 38 -6.11 12.89 -21.71
C ASN A 38 -4.70 13.17 -22.24
N GLY A 39 -3.87 12.13 -22.44
CA GLY A 39 -2.52 12.27 -22.96
C GLY A 39 -1.50 12.85 -21.95
N SER A 40 -1.87 12.98 -20.67
CA SER A 40 -1.00 13.49 -19.60
C SER A 40 -0.19 12.37 -18.93
N ASP A 41 1.04 12.64 -18.55
CA ASP A 41 1.87 11.74 -17.71
C ASP A 41 1.73 12.06 -16.22
N ASP A 42 0.84 12.96 -15.85
CA ASP A 42 0.56 13.34 -14.47
C ASP A 42 -0.55 12.45 -13.89
N GLU A 43 -0.22 11.70 -12.85
CA GLU A 43 -1.16 10.79 -12.18
C GLU A 43 -2.35 11.50 -11.52
N ASP A 44 -2.22 12.79 -11.18
CA ASP A 44 -3.32 13.56 -10.59
C ASP A 44 -4.30 14.10 -11.62
N ALA A 45 -3.95 14.06 -12.89
CA ALA A 45 -4.82 14.53 -13.98
C ALA A 45 -6.12 13.73 -14.14
N VAL A 46 -6.19 12.51 -13.60
CA VAL A 46 -7.39 11.64 -13.68
C VAL A 46 -8.20 11.59 -12.38
N LYS A 47 -7.77 12.26 -11.31
CA LYS A 47 -8.38 12.13 -9.97
C LYS A 47 -9.88 12.43 -9.92
N ASN A 48 -10.38 13.32 -10.79
CA ASN A 48 -11.79 13.70 -10.87
C ASN A 48 -12.35 13.54 -12.30
N ASP A 49 -11.67 12.75 -13.13
CA ASP A 49 -12.08 12.53 -14.51
C ASP A 49 -13.25 11.52 -14.56
N PRO A 50 -14.36 11.80 -15.22
CA PRO A 50 -15.51 10.90 -15.31
C PRO A 50 -15.21 9.59 -16.06
N ASP A 51 -14.17 9.56 -16.88
CA ASP A 51 -13.71 8.36 -17.60
C ASP A 51 -12.69 7.53 -16.80
N TYR A 52 -12.37 7.95 -15.57
CA TYR A 52 -11.53 7.21 -14.65
C TYR A 52 -12.35 6.53 -13.56
N HIS A 53 -12.32 5.20 -13.52
CA HIS A 53 -13.01 4.40 -12.52
C HIS A 53 -11.99 3.67 -11.64
N TYR A 54 -12.17 3.77 -10.33
CA TYR A 54 -11.31 3.11 -9.33
C TYR A 54 -12.09 2.14 -8.46
N LEU A 55 -11.51 0.95 -8.26
CA LEU A 55 -12.01 -0.08 -7.37
C LEU A 55 -10.87 -0.56 -6.46
N ALA A 56 -11.12 -0.67 -5.16
CA ALA A 56 -10.21 -1.33 -4.22
C ALA A 56 -10.52 -2.83 -4.20
N GLY A 57 -9.54 -3.68 -4.50
CA GLY A 57 -9.76 -5.13 -4.64
C GLY A 57 -10.33 -5.78 -3.39
N GLU A 58 -9.92 -5.31 -2.21
CA GLU A 58 -10.42 -5.79 -0.91
C GLU A 58 -11.92 -5.56 -0.71
N GLU A 59 -12.46 -4.51 -1.32
CA GLU A 59 -13.86 -4.09 -1.22
C GLU A 59 -14.68 -4.52 -2.44
N THR A 60 -14.01 -5.14 -3.45
CA THR A 60 -14.62 -5.45 -4.73
C THR A 60 -15.15 -6.88 -4.79
N GLY A 61 -16.45 -7.02 -4.68
CA GLY A 61 -17.17 -8.26 -4.90
C GLY A 61 -17.73 -8.39 -6.33
N VAL A 62 -18.54 -9.42 -6.56
CA VAL A 62 -19.16 -9.70 -7.86
C VAL A 62 -20.08 -8.57 -8.31
N ASN A 63 -20.81 -7.94 -7.36
CA ASN A 63 -21.79 -6.92 -7.67
C ASN A 63 -21.13 -5.64 -8.18
N GLU A 64 -20.02 -5.23 -7.56
CA GLU A 64 -19.24 -4.06 -7.96
C GLU A 64 -18.65 -4.24 -9.36
N ILE A 65 -18.11 -5.44 -9.64
CA ILE A 65 -17.62 -5.78 -10.98
C ILE A 65 -18.73 -5.76 -12.02
N ARG A 66 -19.89 -6.33 -11.70
CA ARG A 66 -21.04 -6.32 -12.63
C ARG A 66 -21.57 -4.91 -12.88
N ALA A 67 -21.65 -4.08 -11.84
CA ALA A 67 -22.11 -2.71 -11.94
C ALA A 67 -21.23 -1.89 -12.89
N ILE A 68 -19.90 -1.95 -12.72
CA ILE A 68 -18.99 -1.23 -13.61
C ILE A 68 -19.06 -1.74 -15.06
N ILE A 69 -19.16 -3.06 -15.27
CA ILE A 69 -19.30 -3.64 -16.62
C ILE A 69 -20.60 -3.20 -17.27
N GLU A 70 -21.70 -3.14 -16.54
CA GLU A 70 -22.99 -2.67 -17.03
C GLU A 70 -22.96 -1.19 -17.38
N GLU A 71 -22.34 -0.36 -16.57
CA GLU A 71 -22.12 1.06 -16.82
C GLU A 71 -21.32 1.29 -18.11
N LEU A 72 -20.21 0.58 -18.28
CA LEU A 72 -19.37 0.62 -19.47
C LEU A 72 -20.11 0.20 -20.73
N SER A 73 -21.05 -0.74 -20.60
CA SER A 73 -21.85 -1.26 -21.72
C SER A 73 -22.96 -0.27 -22.15
N LYS A 74 -23.49 0.53 -21.22
CA LYS A 74 -24.57 1.50 -21.46
C LYS A 74 -24.06 2.84 -21.97
N ALA A 75 -22.85 3.24 -21.57
CA ALA A 75 -22.29 4.51 -21.98
C ALA A 75 -21.95 4.47 -23.48
N ALA A 76 -22.55 5.37 -24.25
CA ALA A 76 -22.21 5.52 -25.64
C ALA A 76 -20.74 5.92 -25.78
N PHE A 77 -19.99 5.19 -26.59
CA PHE A 77 -18.58 5.50 -26.86
C PHE A 77 -18.53 6.75 -27.78
N GLU A 78 -18.23 7.91 -27.18
CA GLU A 78 -18.10 9.19 -27.94
C GLU A 78 -16.66 9.45 -28.42
N GLY A 79 -15.81 8.40 -28.47
CA GLY A 79 -14.47 8.48 -29.06
C GLY A 79 -13.33 8.70 -28.06
N GLY A 80 -13.60 8.75 -26.75
CA GLY A 80 -12.61 8.82 -25.67
C GLY A 80 -12.17 7.44 -25.16
N MET A 81 -11.08 7.38 -24.38
CA MET A 81 -10.66 6.18 -23.63
C MET A 81 -11.18 6.25 -22.22
N ARG A 82 -11.63 5.14 -21.68
CA ARG A 82 -11.98 4.97 -20.26
C ARG A 82 -11.01 4.00 -19.58
N ALA A 83 -10.59 4.32 -18.38
CA ALA A 83 -9.69 3.50 -17.61
C ALA A 83 -10.37 2.96 -16.34
N ILE A 84 -10.29 1.66 -16.14
CA ILE A 84 -10.73 0.99 -14.90
C ILE A 84 -9.49 0.50 -14.19
N VAL A 85 -9.22 1.07 -13.04
CA VAL A 85 -8.09 0.69 -12.18
C VAL A 85 -8.62 -0.12 -11.01
N ILE A 86 -8.07 -1.33 -10.82
CA ILE A 86 -8.36 -2.17 -9.66
C ILE A 86 -7.06 -2.33 -8.87
N SER A 87 -6.96 -1.65 -7.72
CA SER A 87 -5.83 -1.84 -6.80
C SER A 87 -5.99 -3.14 -6.03
N ASN A 88 -4.88 -3.72 -5.57
CA ASN A 88 -4.86 -4.98 -4.83
C ASN A 88 -5.80 -6.06 -5.42
N ALA A 89 -5.81 -6.17 -6.76
CA ALA A 89 -6.73 -7.04 -7.49
C ALA A 89 -6.68 -8.50 -7.02
N HIS A 90 -5.55 -8.94 -6.44
CA HIS A 90 -5.39 -10.27 -5.85
C HIS A 90 -6.21 -10.49 -4.58
N ALA A 91 -6.70 -9.42 -3.94
CA ALA A 91 -7.57 -9.49 -2.77
C ALA A 91 -9.07 -9.67 -3.13
N MET A 92 -9.44 -9.49 -4.40
CA MET A 92 -10.80 -9.80 -4.86
C MET A 92 -11.19 -11.24 -4.59
N THR A 93 -12.47 -11.48 -4.30
CA THR A 93 -13.00 -12.85 -4.21
C THR A 93 -12.85 -13.59 -5.55
N ARG A 94 -12.77 -14.92 -5.51
CA ARG A 94 -12.67 -15.74 -6.74
C ARG A 94 -13.85 -15.52 -7.67
N GLU A 95 -15.02 -15.29 -7.11
CA GLU A 95 -16.25 -15.00 -7.84
C GLU A 95 -16.17 -13.65 -8.57
N ALA A 96 -15.61 -12.60 -7.92
CA ALA A 96 -15.36 -11.31 -8.53
C ALA A 96 -14.32 -11.40 -9.66
N GLN A 97 -13.24 -12.15 -9.43
CA GLN A 97 -12.24 -12.43 -10.47
C GLN A 97 -12.86 -13.15 -11.67
N ASN A 98 -13.71 -14.15 -11.44
CA ASN A 98 -14.42 -14.86 -12.53
C ASN A 98 -15.39 -13.95 -13.30
N ALA A 99 -16.03 -13.00 -12.62
CA ALA A 99 -16.95 -12.06 -13.29
C ALA A 99 -16.22 -11.15 -14.30
N LEU A 100 -14.91 -10.88 -14.12
CA LEU A 100 -14.11 -10.11 -15.06
C LEU A 100 -13.75 -10.90 -16.34
N LEU A 101 -13.70 -12.23 -16.30
CA LEU A 101 -13.13 -13.03 -17.40
C LEU A 101 -13.77 -12.75 -18.75
N LYS A 102 -15.11 -12.73 -18.81
CA LYS A 102 -15.82 -12.47 -20.06
C LYS A 102 -15.50 -11.09 -20.66
N THR A 103 -15.40 -10.09 -19.80
CA THR A 103 -15.08 -8.73 -20.23
C THR A 103 -13.62 -8.57 -20.66
N LEU A 104 -12.71 -9.34 -20.06
CA LEU A 104 -11.31 -9.38 -20.50
C LEU A 104 -11.13 -10.15 -21.80
N GLU A 105 -12.04 -11.09 -22.15
CA GLU A 105 -12.04 -11.78 -23.45
C GLU A 105 -12.60 -10.90 -24.56
N GLU A 106 -13.71 -10.20 -24.29
CA GLU A 106 -14.43 -9.35 -25.22
C GLU A 106 -14.60 -7.93 -24.64
N PRO A 107 -13.50 -7.14 -24.59
CA PRO A 107 -13.52 -5.84 -23.92
C PRO A 107 -14.38 -4.83 -24.71
N PRO A 108 -15.12 -3.96 -24.02
CA PRO A 108 -15.80 -2.85 -24.64
C PRO A 108 -14.81 -1.93 -25.37
N LYS A 109 -15.22 -1.33 -26.48
CA LYS A 109 -14.37 -0.40 -27.23
C LYS A 109 -14.03 0.81 -26.38
N GLY A 110 -12.78 1.27 -26.48
CA GLY A 110 -12.29 2.44 -25.73
C GLY A 110 -12.17 2.23 -24.23
N VAL A 111 -12.07 0.99 -23.76
CA VAL A 111 -11.88 0.67 -22.34
C VAL A 111 -10.54 -0.03 -22.13
N ILE A 112 -9.79 0.40 -21.12
CA ILE A 112 -8.58 -0.27 -20.64
C ILE A 112 -8.76 -0.69 -19.18
N PHE A 113 -8.43 -1.94 -18.87
CA PHE A 113 -8.35 -2.46 -17.50
C PHE A 113 -6.91 -2.43 -17.00
N LEU A 114 -6.70 -1.85 -15.84
CA LEU A 114 -5.40 -1.73 -15.16
C LEU A 114 -5.51 -2.43 -13.80
N LEU A 115 -5.04 -3.66 -13.74
CA LEU A 115 -5.09 -4.48 -12.52
C LEU A 115 -3.75 -4.40 -11.81
N CYS A 116 -3.75 -4.03 -10.53
CA CYS A 116 -2.54 -3.89 -9.71
C CYS A 116 -2.52 -4.93 -8.60
N GLY A 117 -1.38 -5.51 -8.32
CA GLY A 117 -1.23 -6.42 -7.18
C GLY A 117 -0.23 -7.55 -7.39
N ASN A 118 -0.31 -8.58 -6.55
CA ASN A 118 0.52 -9.77 -6.69
C ASN A 118 -0.11 -10.75 -7.69
N ALA A 119 0.63 -11.09 -8.75
CA ALA A 119 0.17 -12.02 -9.78
C ALA A 119 -0.12 -13.42 -9.23
N ASP A 120 0.61 -13.87 -8.18
CA ASP A 120 0.44 -15.21 -7.60
C ASP A 120 -0.91 -15.40 -6.90
N GLY A 121 -1.55 -14.31 -6.48
CA GLY A 121 -2.90 -14.32 -5.88
C GLY A 121 -4.05 -14.29 -6.89
N MET A 122 -3.74 -14.16 -8.18
CA MET A 122 -4.73 -14.05 -9.26
C MET A 122 -5.01 -15.38 -9.95
N LEU A 123 -6.20 -15.50 -10.53
CA LEU A 123 -6.50 -16.60 -11.43
C LEU A 123 -5.58 -16.54 -12.67
N SER A 124 -4.94 -17.65 -13.01
CA SER A 124 -4.07 -17.74 -14.21
C SER A 124 -4.80 -17.39 -15.50
N THR A 125 -6.11 -17.60 -15.54
CA THR A 125 -7.01 -17.22 -16.64
C THR A 125 -7.13 -15.72 -16.83
N ILE A 126 -7.01 -14.90 -15.76
CA ILE A 126 -6.95 -13.43 -15.85
C ILE A 126 -5.57 -13.01 -16.34
N ILE A 127 -4.52 -13.54 -15.72
CA ILE A 127 -3.12 -13.18 -16.07
C ILE A 127 -2.83 -13.47 -17.55
N SER A 128 -3.36 -14.57 -18.09
CA SER A 128 -3.16 -14.93 -19.52
C SER A 128 -3.85 -13.97 -20.50
N ARG A 129 -4.82 -13.16 -20.05
CA ARG A 129 -5.56 -12.18 -20.86
C ARG A 129 -5.08 -10.75 -20.69
N CYS A 130 -4.12 -10.54 -19.76
CA CYS A 130 -3.52 -9.24 -19.51
C CYS A 130 -2.09 -9.18 -20.05
N ALA A 131 -1.67 -8.03 -20.54
CA ALA A 131 -0.25 -7.77 -20.70
C ALA A 131 0.37 -7.60 -19.30
N LEU A 132 1.36 -8.44 -18.98
CA LEU A 132 1.95 -8.47 -17.64
C LEU A 132 3.16 -7.55 -17.57
N ILE A 133 3.11 -6.56 -16.69
CA ILE A 133 4.24 -5.71 -16.30
C ILE A 133 4.66 -6.12 -14.89
N ARG A 134 5.93 -6.45 -14.71
CA ARG A 134 6.51 -6.70 -13.39
C ARG A 134 7.33 -5.50 -12.96
N LEU A 135 6.93 -4.86 -11.86
CA LEU A 135 7.75 -3.85 -11.22
C LEU A 135 8.71 -4.53 -10.26
N GLY A 136 10.00 -4.34 -10.47
CA GLY A 136 11.02 -4.67 -9.50
C GLY A 136 10.89 -3.79 -8.25
N GLN A 137 11.55 -4.18 -7.18
CA GLN A 137 11.77 -3.26 -6.07
C GLN A 137 12.77 -2.19 -6.53
N ALA A 138 12.43 -0.92 -6.32
CA ALA A 138 13.38 0.16 -6.51
C ALA A 138 14.52 -0.02 -5.50
N ASP A 139 15.74 0.18 -5.95
CA ASP A 139 16.87 0.22 -5.03
C ASP A 139 16.91 1.54 -4.25
N ARG A 140 17.72 1.58 -3.18
CA ARG A 140 17.81 2.76 -2.32
C ARG A 140 18.29 4.00 -3.08
N CYS A 141 19.22 3.83 -4.02
CA CYS A 141 19.74 4.94 -4.82
C CYS A 141 18.66 5.49 -5.76
N GLU A 142 17.83 4.63 -6.33
CA GLU A 142 16.70 5.05 -7.18
C GLU A 142 15.69 5.86 -6.38
N ILE A 143 15.35 5.42 -5.14
CA ILE A 143 14.44 6.14 -4.25
C ILE A 143 15.04 7.50 -3.85
N GLU A 144 16.29 7.53 -3.43
CA GLU A 144 16.99 8.77 -3.04
C GLU A 144 17.04 9.79 -4.18
N ASN A 145 17.35 9.33 -5.39
CA ASN A 145 17.39 10.17 -6.58
C ASN A 145 16.02 10.74 -6.93
N GLU A 146 14.96 9.94 -6.88
CA GLU A 146 13.60 10.41 -7.17
C GLU A 146 13.13 11.43 -6.12
N LEU A 147 13.42 11.20 -4.84
CA LEU A 147 13.13 12.14 -3.76
C LEU A 147 13.89 13.46 -3.93
N ALA A 148 15.16 13.40 -4.33
CA ALA A 148 15.98 14.57 -4.60
C ALA A 148 15.43 15.39 -5.79
N LEU A 149 14.98 14.75 -6.86
CA LEU A 149 14.33 15.40 -8.00
C LEU A 149 13.04 16.13 -7.60
N ARG A 150 12.34 15.66 -6.57
CA ARG A 150 11.15 16.29 -6.00
C ARG A 150 11.47 17.37 -4.94
N GLY A 151 12.74 17.67 -4.72
CA GLY A 151 13.19 18.72 -3.80
C GLY A 151 13.17 18.30 -2.33
N VAL A 152 13.08 17.01 -2.02
CA VAL A 152 13.21 16.51 -0.65
C VAL A 152 14.66 16.70 -0.18
N ASN A 153 14.84 17.23 1.03
CA ASN A 153 16.18 17.39 1.58
C ASN A 153 16.87 16.04 1.83
N ALA A 154 18.20 16.02 1.82
CA ALA A 154 18.99 14.80 1.89
C ALA A 154 18.78 14.00 3.19
N ALA A 155 18.45 14.65 4.32
CA ALA A 155 18.22 13.98 5.59
C ALA A 155 16.90 13.21 5.57
N ASP A 156 15.83 13.82 5.08
CA ASP A 156 14.52 13.19 4.95
C ASP A 156 14.54 12.11 3.86
N ALA A 157 15.23 12.35 2.74
CA ALA A 157 15.38 11.35 1.69
C ALA A 157 16.04 10.06 2.21
N ARG A 158 17.11 10.19 2.99
CA ARG A 158 17.79 9.07 3.66
C ARG A 158 16.90 8.37 4.69
N LEU A 159 16.07 9.11 5.41
CA LEU A 159 15.11 8.50 6.35
C LEU A 159 14.07 7.68 5.59
N TYR A 160 13.47 8.28 4.56
CA TYR A 160 12.36 7.66 3.83
C TYR A 160 12.80 6.42 3.04
N GLU A 161 14.01 6.42 2.45
CA GLU A 161 14.54 5.26 1.74
C GLU A 161 14.87 4.08 2.67
N ARG A 162 15.18 4.36 3.95
CA ARG A 162 15.61 3.35 4.92
C ARG A 162 14.47 2.67 5.65
N ILE A 163 13.32 3.31 5.81
CA ILE A 163 12.19 2.73 6.54
C ILE A 163 11.88 1.34 5.99
N ARG A 164 11.93 0.35 6.87
CA ARG A 164 11.80 -1.07 6.51
C ARG A 164 10.52 -1.33 5.72
N GLY A 165 10.66 -2.04 4.61
CA GLY A 165 9.59 -2.25 3.65
C GLY A 165 9.22 -0.98 2.90
N CYS A 166 10.12 0.03 2.92
CA CYS A 166 9.94 1.19 2.08
C CYS A 166 10.05 0.76 0.62
N SER A 167 9.09 1.23 -0.11
CA SER A 167 9.01 1.13 -1.54
C SER A 167 9.08 2.55 -2.11
N MET A 168 9.29 2.67 -3.40
CA MET A 168 9.22 3.97 -4.08
C MET A 168 7.91 4.70 -3.74
N GLY A 169 6.77 4.02 -3.82
CA GLY A 169 5.46 4.59 -3.53
C GLY A 169 5.36 5.10 -2.09
N ARG A 170 5.79 4.30 -1.11
CA ARG A 170 5.77 4.70 0.30
C ARG A 170 6.71 5.89 0.59
N ALA A 171 7.90 5.91 -0.01
CA ALA A 171 8.83 7.03 0.12
C ALA A 171 8.23 8.33 -0.45
N LEU A 172 7.56 8.25 -1.58
CA LEU A 172 6.87 9.38 -2.19
C LEU A 172 5.70 9.88 -1.32
N ARG A 173 4.90 9.00 -0.74
CA ARG A 173 3.84 9.38 0.21
C ARG A 173 4.42 10.07 1.45
N LEU A 174 5.49 9.54 2.03
CA LEU A 174 6.20 10.18 3.15
C LEU A 174 6.72 11.57 2.79
N SER A 175 7.12 11.80 1.54
CA SER A 175 7.62 13.10 1.10
C SER A 175 6.51 14.10 0.80
N GLY A 176 5.38 13.66 0.26
CA GLY A 176 4.30 14.51 -0.25
C GLY A 176 3.11 14.70 0.68
N GLU A 177 2.77 13.68 1.49
CA GLU A 177 1.55 13.66 2.29
C GLU A 177 1.82 13.96 3.77
N ASN A 178 1.41 15.14 4.25
CA ASN A 178 1.56 15.51 5.67
C ASN A 178 0.83 14.53 6.60
N GLU A 179 -0.38 14.11 6.24
CA GLU A 179 -1.18 13.18 7.04
C GLU A 179 -0.49 11.83 7.19
N TYR A 180 0.19 11.35 6.14
CA TYR A 180 0.94 10.09 6.18
C TYR A 180 2.16 10.17 7.09
N ARG A 181 2.89 11.30 7.07
CA ARG A 181 3.99 11.56 8.04
C ARG A 181 3.48 11.63 9.47
N GLU A 182 2.39 12.34 9.71
CA GLU A 182 1.77 12.41 11.03
C GLU A 182 1.29 11.04 11.52
N GLN A 183 0.78 10.21 10.63
CA GLN A 183 0.38 8.83 10.96
C GLN A 183 1.58 8.00 11.42
N ARG A 184 2.72 8.10 10.73
CA ARG A 184 3.96 7.48 11.18
C ARG A 184 4.36 7.96 12.58
N GLU A 185 4.41 9.28 12.78
CA GLU A 185 4.78 9.88 14.07
C GLU A 185 3.86 9.44 15.20
N ARG A 186 2.55 9.47 14.99
CA ARG A 186 1.55 9.00 15.98
C ARG A 186 1.79 7.54 16.36
N SER A 187 2.04 6.70 15.37
CA SER A 187 2.26 5.25 15.59
C SER A 187 3.53 4.96 16.37
N LEU A 188 4.64 5.60 16.00
CA LEU A 188 5.93 5.42 16.67
C LEU A 188 5.90 6.00 18.09
N ASN A 189 5.26 7.16 18.29
CA ASN A 189 5.13 7.78 19.60
C ASN A 189 4.25 6.95 20.54
N ALA A 190 3.14 6.39 20.03
CA ALA A 190 2.30 5.49 20.81
C ALA A 190 3.07 4.25 21.27
N LEU A 191 3.82 3.59 20.36
CA LEU A 191 4.63 2.42 20.72
C LEU A 191 5.73 2.77 21.73
N THR A 192 6.40 3.91 21.57
CA THR A 192 7.45 4.37 22.50
C THR A 192 6.86 4.68 23.89
N ALA A 193 5.67 5.27 23.97
CA ALA A 193 4.97 5.50 25.23
C ALA A 193 4.64 4.19 25.95
N LEU A 194 4.17 3.17 25.21
CA LEU A 194 3.94 1.83 25.77
C LEU A 194 5.20 1.23 26.39
N PHE A 195 6.37 1.43 25.77
CA PHE A 195 7.65 1.00 26.33
C PHE A 195 8.00 1.70 27.62
N ASN A 196 7.52 2.90 27.83
CA ASN A 196 7.65 3.65 29.08
C ASN A 196 6.56 3.29 30.12
N GLY A 197 5.67 2.37 29.80
CA GLY A 197 4.55 1.97 30.66
C GLY A 197 3.35 2.92 30.60
N GLU A 198 3.29 3.81 29.61
CA GLU A 198 2.26 4.82 29.45
C GLU A 198 1.28 4.42 28.35
N LEU A 199 -0.03 4.49 28.66
CA LEU A 199 -1.10 4.37 27.68
C LEU A 199 -1.63 5.76 27.34
N GLN A 200 -1.30 6.26 26.15
CA GLN A 200 -1.79 7.56 25.69
C GLN A 200 -3.29 7.48 25.35
N SER A 201 -4.10 8.28 26.04
CA SER A 201 -5.53 8.35 25.78
C SER A 201 -5.82 8.79 24.35
N GLY A 202 -6.64 8.01 23.63
CA GLY A 202 -7.05 8.31 22.25
C GLY A 202 -6.04 7.96 21.17
N ALA A 203 -4.84 7.43 21.50
CA ALA A 203 -3.84 7.05 20.52
C ALA A 203 -4.37 6.02 19.51
N ALA A 204 -5.04 4.97 19.98
CA ALA A 204 -5.66 3.96 19.11
C ALA A 204 -6.67 4.57 18.13
N LYS A 205 -7.52 5.50 18.59
CA LYS A 205 -8.49 6.19 17.73
C LYS A 205 -7.80 7.09 16.70
N ALA A 206 -6.75 7.79 17.09
CA ALA A 206 -5.99 8.66 16.20
C ALA A 206 -5.25 7.86 15.11
N ILE A 207 -4.67 6.72 15.47
CA ILE A 207 -4.01 5.81 14.53
C ILE A 207 -5.05 5.15 13.61
N ALA A 208 -6.18 4.69 14.14
CA ALA A 208 -7.25 4.09 13.36
C ALA A 208 -7.80 5.04 12.29
N LYS A 209 -7.93 6.33 12.61
CA LYS A 209 -8.39 7.37 11.67
C LYS A 209 -7.44 7.56 10.48
N GLY A 210 -6.13 7.47 10.69
CA GLY A 210 -5.11 7.61 9.64
C GLY A 210 -4.78 6.31 8.91
N GLY A 211 -5.47 5.19 9.22
CA GLY A 211 -5.22 3.87 8.68
C GLY A 211 -4.51 2.94 9.67
N ALA A 212 -5.28 2.06 10.33
CA ALA A 212 -4.76 1.17 11.36
C ALA A 212 -3.66 0.23 10.84
N ALA A 213 -3.83 -0.34 9.66
CA ALA A 213 -2.87 -1.26 9.05
C ALA A 213 -1.52 -0.57 8.76
N GLU A 214 -1.54 0.65 8.25
CA GLU A 214 -0.33 1.46 8.03
C GLU A 214 0.36 1.79 9.36
N GLY A 215 -0.42 2.17 10.39
CA GLY A 215 0.11 2.44 11.72
C GLY A 215 0.86 1.23 12.30
N LEU A 216 0.30 0.02 12.15
CA LEU A 216 0.94 -1.22 12.58
C LEU A 216 2.20 -1.54 11.77
N THR A 217 2.22 -1.22 10.47
CA THR A 217 3.42 -1.39 9.63
C THR A 217 4.57 -0.51 10.12
N PHE A 218 4.32 0.73 10.51
CA PHE A 218 5.34 1.59 11.12
C PHE A 218 5.84 1.05 12.46
N MET A 219 4.94 0.54 13.30
CA MET A 219 5.32 -0.11 14.56
C MET A 219 6.20 -1.35 14.34
N LEU A 220 5.86 -2.20 13.36
CA LEU A 220 6.67 -3.38 12.99
C LEU A 220 8.06 -2.98 12.48
N SER A 221 8.17 -1.88 11.73
CA SER A 221 9.46 -1.36 11.27
C SER A 221 10.37 -1.02 12.47
N LEU A 222 9.86 -0.27 13.46
CA LEU A 222 10.61 0.08 14.66
C LEU A 222 10.97 -1.15 15.50
N MET A 223 10.05 -2.10 15.65
CA MET A 223 10.32 -3.36 16.36
C MET A 223 11.41 -4.19 15.69
N GLY A 224 11.46 -4.16 14.35
CA GLY A 224 12.53 -4.81 13.60
C GLY A 224 13.91 -4.22 13.87
N ASP A 225 14.01 -2.90 14.01
CA ASP A 225 15.25 -2.21 14.39
C ASP A 225 15.66 -2.57 15.84
N ILE A 226 14.69 -2.57 16.77
CA ILE A 226 14.93 -2.94 18.16
C ILE A 226 15.43 -4.39 18.28
N LEU A 227 14.81 -5.31 17.54
CA LEU A 227 15.23 -6.71 17.49
C LEU A 227 16.65 -6.86 16.94
N SER A 228 16.94 -6.19 15.82
CA SER A 228 18.27 -6.22 15.21
C SER A 228 19.35 -5.71 16.18
N ALA A 229 19.10 -4.57 16.83
CA ALA A 229 20.01 -4.00 17.81
C ALA A 229 20.18 -4.91 19.05
N ASN A 230 19.11 -5.53 19.55
CA ASN A 230 19.14 -6.44 20.70
C ASN A 230 19.96 -7.71 20.42
N MET A 231 19.90 -8.22 19.18
CA MET A 231 20.68 -9.41 18.77
C MET A 231 22.14 -9.09 18.41
N GLY A 232 22.60 -7.86 18.60
CA GLY A 232 23.96 -7.44 18.22
C GLY A 232 24.19 -7.41 16.70
N GLY A 233 23.11 -7.26 15.95
CA GLY A 233 23.15 -7.21 14.47
C GLY A 233 23.97 -6.01 13.98
N THR A 234 24.77 -6.24 12.94
CA THR A 234 25.53 -5.18 12.24
C THR A 234 24.66 -4.40 11.24
N ARG A 235 23.38 -4.75 11.17
CA ARG A 235 22.42 -4.09 10.27
C ARG A 235 22.22 -2.64 10.71
N GLU A 236 22.27 -1.74 9.76
CA GLU A 236 21.92 -0.34 9.99
C GLU A 236 20.46 -0.19 10.43
N ILE A 237 20.20 0.72 11.36
CA ILE A 237 18.87 1.07 11.83
C ILE A 237 18.12 1.78 10.71
N ASP A 238 16.92 1.29 10.40
CA ASP A 238 16.08 1.87 9.35
C ASP A 238 15.42 3.19 9.82
N ASN A 239 14.93 3.24 11.07
CA ASN A 239 14.37 4.45 11.68
C ASN A 239 15.48 5.31 12.31
N ILE A 240 16.28 5.97 11.48
CA ILE A 240 17.46 6.76 11.90
C ILE A 240 17.11 7.93 12.82
N ASP A 241 15.92 8.47 12.71
CA ASP A 241 15.35 9.52 13.57
C ASP A 241 14.98 9.01 14.98
N ARG A 242 14.98 7.69 15.21
CA ARG A 242 14.63 7.03 16.48
C ARG A 242 15.76 6.19 17.05
N GLN A 243 17.01 6.40 16.64
CA GLN A 243 18.15 5.58 17.04
C GLN A 243 18.31 5.44 18.55
N ASP A 244 18.14 6.52 19.29
CA ASP A 244 18.31 6.50 20.74
C ASP A 244 17.23 5.64 21.43
N ALA A 245 15.98 5.78 20.99
CA ALA A 245 14.88 4.95 21.49
C ALA A 245 15.10 3.46 21.16
N VAL A 246 15.57 3.16 19.94
CA VAL A 246 15.90 1.79 19.51
C VAL A 246 16.98 1.20 20.42
N ARG A 247 18.08 1.91 20.68
CA ARG A 247 19.18 1.44 21.55
C ARG A 247 18.73 1.25 22.99
N GLN A 248 17.96 2.17 23.54
CA GLN A 248 17.42 2.07 24.90
C GLN A 248 16.51 0.85 25.05
N CYS A 249 15.57 0.66 24.12
CA CYS A 249 14.66 -0.48 24.13
C CYS A 249 15.41 -1.81 23.93
N ALA A 250 16.39 -1.87 23.03
CA ALA A 250 17.21 -3.05 22.78
C ALA A 250 18.01 -3.48 24.01
N ALA A 251 18.48 -2.52 24.82
CA ALA A 251 19.19 -2.81 26.07
C ALA A 251 18.26 -3.20 27.23
N ARG A 252 17.01 -2.72 27.21
CA ARG A 252 16.04 -2.91 28.31
C ARG A 252 15.26 -4.21 28.21
N PHE A 253 14.86 -4.61 26.99
CA PHE A 253 13.95 -5.75 26.78
C PHE A 253 14.69 -7.00 26.33
N THR A 254 14.18 -8.14 26.76
CA THR A 254 14.67 -9.44 26.30
C THR A 254 14.24 -9.72 24.87
N THR A 255 15.04 -10.51 24.14
CA THR A 255 14.66 -10.96 22.77
C THR A 255 13.29 -11.61 22.74
N ARG A 256 12.93 -12.37 23.78
CA ARG A 256 11.62 -13.03 23.91
C ARG A 256 10.47 -11.99 23.96
N GLN A 257 10.60 -10.95 24.78
CA GLN A 257 9.59 -9.89 24.87
C GLN A 257 9.43 -9.16 23.54
N ILE A 258 10.54 -8.84 22.87
CA ILE A 258 10.53 -8.17 21.54
C ILE A 258 9.80 -9.04 20.51
N LEU A 259 10.11 -10.33 20.45
CA LEU A 259 9.45 -11.27 19.52
C LEU A 259 7.96 -11.45 19.85
N CYS A 260 7.59 -11.48 21.12
CA CYS A 260 6.19 -11.56 21.53
C CYS A 260 5.41 -10.32 21.09
N ILE A 261 5.97 -9.12 21.23
CA ILE A 261 5.34 -7.88 20.77
C ILE A 261 5.22 -7.86 19.25
N ILE A 262 6.23 -8.31 18.51
CA ILE A 262 6.16 -8.44 17.04
C ILE A 262 5.01 -9.36 16.63
N ASP A 263 4.88 -10.52 17.29
CA ASP A 263 3.80 -11.48 17.03
C ASP A 263 2.42 -10.87 17.31
N MET A 264 2.27 -10.14 18.43
CA MET A 264 1.03 -9.44 18.76
C MET A 264 0.65 -8.42 17.69
N ILE A 265 1.58 -7.58 17.24
CA ILE A 265 1.34 -6.56 16.21
C ILE A 265 1.00 -7.23 14.87
N THR A 266 1.70 -8.32 14.53
CA THR A 266 1.46 -9.07 13.28
C THR A 266 0.06 -9.68 13.28
N LYS A 267 -0.35 -10.33 14.36
CA LYS A 267 -1.72 -10.89 14.49
C LYS A 267 -2.80 -9.83 14.44
N ALA A 268 -2.57 -8.67 15.04
CA ALA A 268 -3.50 -7.54 14.95
C ALA A 268 -3.61 -7.03 13.50
N SER A 269 -2.50 -6.93 12.78
CA SER A 269 -2.49 -6.55 11.36
C SER A 269 -3.26 -7.55 10.50
N GLU A 270 -3.03 -8.85 10.66
CA GLU A 270 -3.75 -9.90 9.95
C GLU A 270 -5.26 -9.87 10.26
N SER A 271 -5.63 -9.61 11.52
CA SER A 271 -7.03 -9.54 11.93
C SER A 271 -7.74 -8.35 11.30
N LEU A 272 -7.09 -7.18 11.25
CA LEU A 272 -7.61 -5.99 10.57
C LEU A 272 -7.78 -6.23 9.07
N TYR A 273 -6.82 -6.92 8.45
CA TYR A 273 -6.89 -7.27 7.03
C TYR A 273 -8.06 -8.20 6.71
N ARG A 274 -8.30 -9.24 7.54
CA ARG A 274 -9.41 -10.19 7.35
C ARG A 274 -10.79 -9.58 7.63
N ALA A 275 -10.86 -8.57 8.50
CA ALA A 275 -12.10 -7.94 8.94
C ALA A 275 -12.57 -6.78 8.04
N SER A 276 -11.97 -6.56 6.88
CA SER A 276 -12.37 -5.54 5.90
C SER A 276 -13.84 -5.67 5.42
N GLY A 277 -14.60 -6.62 5.99
CA GLY A 277 -16.01 -6.90 5.69
C GLY A 277 -17.04 -6.42 6.71
N GLY A 278 -16.71 -5.60 7.71
CA GLY A 278 -17.75 -4.83 8.43
C GLY A 278 -17.89 -4.98 9.94
N ASP A 279 -17.27 -5.94 10.63
CA ASP A 279 -17.58 -6.22 12.06
C ASP A 279 -16.50 -5.80 13.08
N MET A 280 -15.37 -5.24 12.67
CA MET A 280 -14.32 -4.85 13.61
C MET A 280 -14.12 -3.32 13.66
N TYR A 281 -14.17 -2.78 14.88
CA TYR A 281 -13.79 -1.38 15.14
C TYR A 281 -12.27 -1.30 15.28
N PRO A 282 -11.52 -0.76 14.30
CA PRO A 282 -10.05 -0.75 14.31
C PRO A 282 -9.44 -0.10 15.56
N ALA A 283 -10.09 0.93 16.10
CA ALA A 283 -9.65 1.57 17.32
C ALA A 283 -9.71 0.64 18.55
N ALA A 284 -10.78 -0.17 18.67
CA ALA A 284 -10.89 -1.12 19.78
C ALA A 284 -9.87 -2.27 19.66
N ALA A 285 -9.57 -2.72 18.45
CA ALA A 285 -8.52 -3.71 18.22
C ALA A 285 -7.14 -3.17 18.61
N LEU A 286 -6.83 -1.91 18.29
CA LEU A 286 -5.60 -1.25 18.69
C LEU A 286 -5.52 -1.03 20.20
N ASP A 287 -6.61 -0.64 20.87
CA ASP A 287 -6.67 -0.53 22.34
C ASP A 287 -6.38 -1.88 23.00
N GLY A 288 -6.98 -2.95 22.51
CA GLY A 288 -6.70 -4.32 22.99
C GLY A 288 -5.23 -4.74 22.79
N LEU A 289 -4.65 -4.41 21.64
CA LEU A 289 -3.23 -4.63 21.35
C LEU A 289 -2.35 -3.86 22.34
N PHE A 290 -2.60 -2.58 22.57
CA PHE A 290 -1.80 -1.73 23.46
C PHE A 290 -1.83 -2.24 24.91
N LEU A 291 -3.00 -2.66 25.38
CA LEU A 291 -3.14 -3.28 26.70
C LEU A 291 -2.36 -4.61 26.81
N SER A 292 -2.34 -5.40 25.73
CA SER A 292 -1.61 -6.66 25.69
C SER A 292 -0.08 -6.44 25.72
N ILE A 293 0.41 -5.45 24.97
CA ILE A 293 1.83 -5.06 24.99
C ILE A 293 2.22 -4.58 26.39
N LEU A 294 1.43 -3.74 27.05
CA LEU A 294 1.71 -3.27 28.40
C LEU A 294 1.75 -4.40 29.44
N LYS A 295 0.98 -5.47 29.27
CA LYS A 295 1.04 -6.66 30.14
C LYS A 295 2.32 -7.46 29.93
N GLU A 296 2.80 -7.59 28.69
CA GLU A 296 4.03 -8.31 28.37
C GLU A 296 5.28 -7.58 28.88
N LEU A 297 5.20 -6.25 28.99
CA LEU A 297 6.33 -5.41 29.45
C LEU A 297 6.46 -5.31 30.98
N LYS A 298 5.47 -5.77 31.74
CA LYS A 298 5.48 -5.83 33.22
C LYS A 298 6.14 -7.10 33.70
#